data_f0d051753eea330d2766589f292cddd0
#
_entry.id   f0d051753eea330d2766589f292cddd0
#
_cell.length_a   1.000
_cell.length_b   1.000
_cell.length_c   1.000
_cell.angle_alpha   90.00
_cell.angle_beta   90.00
_cell.angle_gamma   90.00
#
_symmetry.space_group_name_H-M   'P 1'
#
loop_
_entity.id
_entity.type
_entity.pdbx_description
1 polymer ?
#
loop_
_entity_poly.entity_id
_entity_poly.type
_entity_poly.pdbx_seq_one_letter_code
_entity_poly.pdbx_strand_id
1 'polypeptide(L)'
;ISTVVMLAISVPSYIYAFLVQYLLCFKWQILPPLMKEGRDYFSWDMFVSLLPAVIALSFGTIAGLTRGTRAELTEVLTSEFMLLARTKGLTKAQATTRHALRNSMVPIFPSILSEFIGIIGGSLIIEQIFGIPGIGDIYVKAINLRDYNFFMADTIIYTSIVLSTYHNRFTVYNYNSTKW
;
A
#
# COMPACT_ATOMS: atom_id res chain seq x y z
N ILE A 1 14.79 -5.03 -13.44
CA ILE A 1 13.60 -4.98 -12.55
C ILE A 1 13.96 -4.30 -11.22
N SER A 2 15.06 -4.69 -10.52
CA SER A 2 15.42 -4.08 -9.22
C SER A 2 15.66 -2.58 -9.29
N THR A 3 16.36 -2.10 -10.31
CA THR A 3 16.67 -0.68 -10.48
C THR A 3 15.40 0.14 -10.71
N VAL A 4 14.48 -0.36 -11.54
CA VAL A 4 13.20 0.32 -11.78
C VAL A 4 12.35 0.39 -10.52
N VAL A 5 12.29 -0.71 -9.75
CA VAL A 5 11.57 -0.75 -8.47
C VAL A 5 12.19 0.20 -7.45
N MET A 6 13.54 0.27 -7.38
CA MET A 6 14.21 1.22 -6.48
C MET A 6 13.93 2.67 -6.87
N LEU A 7 13.95 3.00 -8.15
CA LEU A 7 13.59 4.33 -8.63
C LEU A 7 12.12 4.66 -8.29
N ALA A 8 11.22 3.71 -8.49
CA ALA A 8 9.81 3.90 -8.17
C ALA A 8 9.56 4.15 -6.69
N ILE A 9 10.26 3.46 -5.78
CA ILE A 9 10.13 3.69 -4.33
C ILE A 9 10.73 5.04 -3.91
N SER A 10 11.76 5.52 -4.62
CA SER A 10 12.44 6.77 -4.28
C SER A 10 11.62 8.02 -4.61
N VAL A 11 10.61 7.91 -5.46
CA VAL A 11 9.74 9.02 -5.84
C VAL A 11 8.59 9.15 -4.84
N PRO A 12 8.40 10.31 -4.19
CA PRO A 12 7.27 10.54 -3.30
C PRO A 12 5.91 10.37 -4.00
N SER A 13 4.91 9.85 -3.28
CA SER A 13 3.59 9.53 -3.83
C SER A 13 2.85 10.73 -4.46
N TYR A 14 3.06 11.93 -3.93
CA TYR A 14 2.44 13.14 -4.48
C TYR A 14 2.98 13.51 -5.89
N ILE A 15 4.20 13.14 -6.22
CA ILE A 15 4.74 13.34 -7.57
C ILE A 15 4.00 12.44 -8.57
N TYR A 16 3.75 11.18 -8.19
CA TYR A 16 2.91 10.28 -8.99
C TYR A 16 1.49 10.83 -9.12
N ALA A 17 0.93 11.39 -8.05
CA ALA A 17 -0.40 11.99 -8.08
C ALA A 17 -0.50 13.14 -9.08
N PHE A 18 0.46 14.08 -9.05
CA PHE A 18 0.50 15.18 -10.02
C PHE A 18 0.71 14.70 -11.46
N LEU A 19 1.59 13.72 -11.67
CA LEU A 19 1.80 13.15 -13.01
C LEU A 19 0.54 12.47 -13.55
N VAL A 20 -0.11 11.64 -12.72
CA VAL A 20 -1.35 10.95 -13.08
C VAL A 20 -2.46 11.95 -13.34
N GLN A 21 -2.65 12.95 -12.47
CA GLN A 21 -3.66 13.98 -12.64
C GLN A 21 -3.40 14.79 -13.93
N TYR A 22 -2.15 15.22 -14.15
CA TYR A 22 -1.80 15.96 -15.37
C TYR A 22 -2.04 15.14 -16.64
N LEU A 23 -1.55 13.90 -16.69
CA LEU A 23 -1.66 13.08 -17.90
C LEU A 23 -3.08 12.59 -18.17
N LEU A 24 -3.75 12.00 -17.16
CA LEU A 24 -5.06 11.37 -17.37
C LEU A 24 -6.22 12.36 -17.30
N CYS A 25 -6.12 13.39 -16.46
CA CYS A 25 -7.24 14.29 -16.24
C CYS A 25 -7.15 15.58 -17.08
N PHE A 26 -5.95 16.16 -17.25
CA PHE A 26 -5.81 17.43 -17.98
C PHE A 26 -5.37 17.25 -19.43
N LYS A 27 -4.36 16.41 -19.70
CA LYS A 27 -3.82 16.26 -21.07
C LYS A 27 -4.70 15.35 -21.93
N TRP A 28 -5.06 14.18 -21.42
CA TRP A 28 -5.87 13.21 -22.18
C TRP A 28 -7.36 13.30 -21.87
N GLN A 29 -7.75 13.96 -20.80
CA GLN A 29 -9.15 14.17 -20.37
C GLN A 29 -9.99 12.87 -20.29
N ILE A 30 -9.33 11.77 -19.92
CA ILE A 30 -9.97 10.44 -19.80
C ILE A 30 -10.70 10.30 -18.46
N LEU A 31 -10.15 10.91 -17.40
CA LEU A 31 -10.67 10.80 -16.04
C LEU A 31 -10.90 12.19 -15.44
N PRO A 32 -11.87 12.34 -14.52
CA PRO A 32 -12.09 13.62 -13.84
C PRO A 32 -10.93 13.95 -12.88
N PRO A 33 -10.57 15.25 -12.74
CA PRO A 33 -9.43 15.67 -11.91
C PRO A 33 -9.70 15.65 -10.42
N LEU A 34 -10.97 15.73 -10.03
CA LEU A 34 -11.40 15.75 -8.63
C LEU A 34 -12.50 14.71 -8.42
N MET A 35 -12.64 14.25 -7.19
CA MET A 35 -13.73 13.36 -6.80
C MET A 35 -15.06 14.05 -7.04
N LYS A 36 -15.98 13.36 -7.69
CA LYS A 36 -17.35 13.83 -7.87
C LYS A 36 -18.18 13.45 -6.66
N GLU A 37 -18.65 14.45 -5.92
CA GLU A 37 -19.64 14.24 -4.89
C GLU A 37 -20.99 13.98 -5.56
N GLY A 38 -21.52 12.78 -5.40
CA GLY A 38 -22.86 12.40 -5.88
C GLY A 38 -23.82 12.18 -4.72
N ARG A 39 -25.14 12.20 -5.00
CA ARG A 39 -26.18 11.84 -4.01
C ARG A 39 -26.04 10.40 -3.51
N ASP A 40 -25.47 9.53 -4.35
CA ASP A 40 -25.29 8.10 -4.06
C ASP A 40 -23.81 7.79 -3.86
N TYR A 41 -23.46 7.38 -2.66
CA TYR A 41 -22.09 7.03 -2.25
C TYR A 41 -21.45 5.86 -3.05
N PHE A 42 -22.22 5.14 -3.86
CA PHE A 42 -21.76 4.02 -4.69
C PHE A 42 -22.11 4.22 -6.18
N SER A 43 -22.06 5.47 -6.66
CA SER A 43 -22.29 5.74 -8.08
C SER A 43 -21.07 5.36 -8.92
N TRP A 44 -21.31 4.94 -10.17
CA TRP A 44 -20.23 4.66 -11.13
C TRP A 44 -19.34 5.88 -11.36
N ASP A 45 -19.92 7.08 -11.40
CA ASP A 45 -19.18 8.34 -11.56
C ASP A 45 -18.22 8.60 -10.41
N MET A 46 -18.64 8.31 -9.17
CA MET A 46 -17.77 8.39 -8.01
C MET A 46 -16.60 7.42 -8.12
N PHE A 47 -16.87 6.15 -8.47
CA PHE A 47 -15.81 5.15 -8.65
C PHE A 47 -14.78 5.58 -9.72
N VAL A 48 -15.24 6.05 -10.87
CA VAL A 48 -14.37 6.54 -11.96
C VAL A 48 -13.56 7.75 -11.50
N SER A 49 -14.13 8.63 -10.68
CA SER A 49 -13.42 9.82 -10.17
C SER A 49 -12.33 9.49 -9.13
N LEU A 50 -12.39 8.34 -8.49
CA LEU A 50 -11.35 7.86 -7.56
C LEU A 50 -10.17 7.15 -8.27
N LEU A 51 -10.36 6.70 -9.51
CA LEU A 51 -9.33 5.96 -10.25
C LEU A 51 -7.97 6.69 -10.33
N PRO A 52 -7.89 8.01 -10.58
CA PRO A 52 -6.59 8.69 -10.63
C PRO A 52 -5.83 8.59 -9.30
N ALA A 53 -6.52 8.74 -8.18
CA ALA A 53 -5.92 8.60 -6.84
C ALA A 53 -5.45 7.17 -6.58
N VAL A 54 -6.26 6.17 -6.93
CA VAL A 54 -5.92 4.75 -6.80
C VAL A 54 -4.68 4.41 -7.65
N ILE A 55 -4.64 4.85 -8.89
CA ILE A 55 -3.49 4.65 -9.79
C ILE A 55 -2.23 5.29 -9.19
N ALA A 56 -2.32 6.52 -8.71
CA ALA A 56 -1.18 7.23 -8.12
C ALA A 56 -0.61 6.50 -6.90
N LEU A 57 -1.47 6.03 -5.99
CA LEU A 57 -1.05 5.29 -4.79
C LEU A 57 -0.52 3.89 -5.13
N SER A 58 -1.03 3.25 -6.18
CA SER A 58 -0.64 1.88 -6.54
C SER A 58 0.84 1.76 -6.92
N PHE A 59 1.46 2.79 -7.49
CA PHE A 59 2.88 2.74 -7.87
C PHE A 59 3.80 2.45 -6.68
N GLY A 60 3.65 3.18 -5.59
CA GLY A 60 4.43 2.98 -4.37
C GLY A 60 4.18 1.62 -3.73
N THR A 61 2.93 1.24 -3.60
CA THR A 61 2.50 -0.04 -2.99
C THR A 61 3.01 -1.24 -3.80
N ILE A 62 2.84 -1.23 -5.13
CA ILE A 62 3.34 -2.29 -6.03
C ILE A 62 4.86 -2.40 -5.94
N ALA A 63 5.57 -1.27 -5.95
CA ALA A 63 7.02 -1.26 -5.84
C ALA A 63 7.50 -1.80 -4.48
N GLY A 64 6.86 -1.38 -3.39
CA GLY A 64 7.15 -1.85 -2.03
C GLY A 64 6.90 -3.35 -1.86
N LEU A 65 5.74 -3.85 -2.27
CA LEU A 65 5.41 -5.27 -2.23
C LEU A 65 6.33 -6.10 -3.13
N THR A 66 6.67 -5.61 -4.32
CA THR A 66 7.62 -6.30 -5.22
C THR A 66 8.99 -6.45 -4.58
N ARG A 67 9.49 -5.40 -3.91
CA ARG A 67 10.76 -5.44 -3.19
C ARG A 67 10.71 -6.42 -2.03
N GLY A 68 9.66 -6.36 -1.19
CA GLY A 68 9.46 -7.25 -0.05
C GLY A 68 9.35 -8.71 -0.49
N THR A 69 8.48 -9.01 -1.45
CA THR A 69 8.29 -10.35 -2.00
C THR A 69 9.59 -10.93 -2.55
N ARG A 70 10.38 -10.11 -3.24
CA ARG A 70 11.66 -10.56 -3.77
C ARG A 70 12.66 -10.90 -2.67
N ALA A 71 12.73 -10.11 -1.61
CA ALA A 71 13.63 -10.37 -0.48
C ALA A 71 13.28 -11.71 0.18
N GLU A 72 12.02 -11.89 0.56
CA GLU A 72 11.52 -13.12 1.19
C GLU A 72 11.69 -14.36 0.28
N LEU A 73 11.36 -14.20 -1.00
CA LEU A 73 11.54 -15.32 -1.96
C LEU A 73 13.01 -15.70 -2.11
N THR A 74 13.93 -14.74 -2.12
CA THR A 74 15.36 -15.00 -2.23
C THR A 74 15.87 -15.75 -1.00
N GLU A 75 15.44 -15.36 0.21
CA GLU A 75 15.79 -16.02 1.46
C GLU A 75 15.29 -17.47 1.47
N VAL A 76 14.03 -17.70 1.12
CA VAL A 76 13.47 -19.06 1.06
C VAL A 76 14.19 -19.92 0.00
N LEU A 77 14.54 -19.37 -1.16
CA LEU A 77 15.21 -20.09 -2.23
C LEU A 77 16.63 -20.56 -1.84
N THR A 78 17.28 -19.90 -0.90
CA THR A 78 18.61 -20.25 -0.38
C THR A 78 18.55 -21.12 0.88
N SER A 79 17.36 -21.41 1.41
CA SER A 79 17.19 -22.21 2.63
C SER A 79 17.48 -23.69 2.42
N GLU A 80 17.87 -24.38 3.50
CA GLU A 80 18.11 -25.84 3.51
C GLU A 80 16.88 -26.65 3.10
N PHE A 81 15.70 -26.14 3.41
CA PHE A 81 14.43 -26.71 3.01
C PHE A 81 14.29 -26.82 1.48
N MET A 82 14.80 -25.84 0.73
CA MET A 82 14.81 -25.90 -0.73
C MET A 82 15.82 -26.91 -1.26
N LEU A 83 16.92 -27.10 -0.56
CA LEU A 83 17.89 -28.14 -0.88
C LEU A 83 17.24 -29.54 -0.72
N LEU A 84 16.53 -29.74 0.39
CA LEU A 84 15.77 -30.99 0.64
C LEU A 84 14.69 -31.25 -0.42
N ALA A 85 13.99 -30.23 -0.88
CA ALA A 85 13.00 -30.36 -1.95
C ALA A 85 13.64 -30.84 -3.27
N ARG A 86 14.85 -30.36 -3.59
CA ARG A 86 15.61 -30.81 -4.76
C ARG A 86 16.12 -32.24 -4.63
N THR A 87 16.59 -32.66 -3.46
CA THR A 87 17.01 -34.05 -3.23
C THR A 87 15.86 -35.07 -3.36
N LYS A 88 14.62 -34.62 -3.16
CA LYS A 88 13.39 -35.41 -3.41
C LYS A 88 13.02 -35.49 -4.91
N GLY A 89 13.86 -34.99 -5.82
CA GLY A 89 13.64 -35.11 -7.26
C GLY A 89 12.75 -34.04 -7.88
N LEU A 90 12.37 -32.97 -7.12
CA LEU A 90 11.58 -31.88 -7.68
C LEU A 90 12.43 -31.02 -8.64
N THR A 91 11.86 -30.69 -9.78
CA THR A 91 12.49 -29.71 -10.68
C THR A 91 12.56 -28.34 -10.04
N LYS A 92 13.48 -27.48 -10.49
CA LYS A 92 13.62 -26.11 -9.96
C LYS A 92 12.29 -25.33 -10.02
N ALA A 93 11.56 -25.46 -11.09
CA ALA A 93 10.24 -24.80 -11.26
C ALA A 93 9.23 -25.32 -10.24
N GLN A 94 9.11 -26.63 -10.07
CA GLN A 94 8.19 -27.25 -9.10
C GLN A 94 8.55 -26.87 -7.66
N ALA A 95 9.82 -26.90 -7.31
CA ALA A 95 10.29 -26.51 -5.99
C ALA A 95 10.01 -25.02 -5.72
N THR A 96 10.22 -24.14 -6.71
CA THR A 96 9.92 -22.69 -6.57
C THR A 96 8.43 -22.43 -6.42
N THR A 97 7.58 -22.98 -7.28
CA THR A 97 6.13 -22.66 -7.28
C THR A 97 5.39 -23.31 -6.13
N ARG A 98 5.68 -24.58 -5.80
CA ARG A 98 4.95 -25.32 -4.76
C ARG A 98 5.44 -25.02 -3.34
N HIS A 99 6.75 -24.78 -3.19
CA HIS A 99 7.36 -24.66 -1.87
C HIS A 99 7.86 -23.25 -1.59
N ALA A 100 8.74 -22.68 -2.44
CA ALA A 100 9.34 -21.38 -2.15
C ALA A 100 8.29 -20.26 -2.13
N LEU A 101 7.45 -20.16 -3.16
CA LEU A 101 6.46 -19.09 -3.24
C LEU A 101 5.44 -19.16 -2.08
N ARG A 102 4.96 -20.35 -1.75
CA ARG A 102 4.03 -20.52 -0.64
C ARG A 102 4.63 -20.09 0.69
N ASN A 103 5.88 -20.47 0.97
CA ASN A 103 6.53 -20.14 2.24
C ASN A 103 6.94 -18.66 2.30
N SER A 104 7.37 -18.05 1.19
CA SER A 104 7.68 -16.63 1.14
C SER A 104 6.44 -15.74 1.31
N MET A 105 5.24 -16.22 1.00
CA MET A 105 4.00 -15.46 1.23
C MET A 105 3.59 -15.36 2.70
N VAL A 106 4.09 -16.24 3.56
CA VAL A 106 3.76 -16.21 5.00
C VAL A 106 4.16 -14.89 5.66
N PRO A 107 5.40 -14.39 5.54
CA PRO A 107 5.79 -13.08 6.08
C PRO A 107 5.25 -11.88 5.26
N ILE A 108 4.85 -12.08 4.01
CA ILE A 108 4.30 -11.01 3.15
C ILE A 108 2.85 -10.71 3.50
N PHE A 109 2.04 -11.71 3.86
CA PHE A 109 0.63 -11.53 4.17
C PHE A 109 0.35 -10.47 5.25
N PRO A 110 1.09 -10.43 6.38
CA PRO A 110 0.96 -9.35 7.37
C PRO A 110 1.28 -7.96 6.80
N SER A 111 2.20 -7.88 5.86
CA SER A 111 2.53 -6.61 5.20
C SER A 111 1.37 -6.12 4.33
N ILE A 112 0.71 -7.01 3.61
CA ILE A 112 -0.49 -6.70 2.83
C ILE A 112 -1.62 -6.21 3.75
N LEU A 113 -1.87 -6.90 4.87
CA LEU A 113 -2.87 -6.47 5.86
C LEU A 113 -2.55 -5.08 6.42
N SER A 114 -1.26 -4.80 6.69
CA SER A 114 -0.83 -3.49 7.16
C SER A 114 -1.08 -2.39 6.13
N GLU A 115 -0.91 -2.66 4.83
CA GLU A 115 -1.27 -1.72 3.78
C GLU A 115 -2.78 -1.42 3.78
N PHE A 116 -3.64 -2.45 3.95
CA PHE A 116 -5.09 -2.24 4.07
C PHE A 116 -5.46 -1.35 5.25
N ILE A 117 -4.87 -1.58 6.42
CA ILE A 117 -5.13 -0.75 7.61
C ILE A 117 -4.57 0.67 7.39
N GLY A 118 -3.41 0.80 6.73
CA GLY A 118 -2.81 2.08 6.38
C GLY A 118 -3.70 2.94 5.46
N ILE A 119 -4.45 2.31 4.55
CA ILE A 119 -5.41 3.00 3.68
C ILE A 119 -6.54 3.66 4.49
N ILE A 120 -6.97 3.04 5.60
CA ILE A 120 -8.00 3.62 6.49
C ILE A 120 -7.50 4.92 7.13
N GLY A 121 -6.20 5.00 7.44
CA GLY A 121 -5.58 6.24 7.94
C GLY A 121 -5.53 7.38 6.91
N GLY A 122 -5.82 7.06 5.65
CA GLY A 122 -5.83 8.03 4.55
C GLY A 122 -4.44 8.46 4.08
N SER A 123 -4.44 9.28 3.05
CA SER A 123 -3.23 9.92 2.53
C SER A 123 -3.46 11.43 2.45
N LEU A 124 -2.92 12.14 3.40
CA LEU A 124 -3.10 13.58 3.60
C LEU A 124 -2.94 14.40 2.30
N ILE A 125 -1.88 14.14 1.56
CA ILE A 125 -1.60 14.90 0.33
C ILE A 125 -2.46 14.43 -0.84
N ILE A 126 -2.69 13.12 -0.97
CA ILE A 126 -3.49 12.56 -2.08
C ILE A 126 -4.96 12.98 -1.96
N GLU A 127 -5.50 12.97 -0.74
CA GLU A 127 -6.86 13.45 -0.48
C GLU A 127 -7.04 14.92 -0.84
N GLN A 128 -6.05 15.76 -0.55
CA GLN A 128 -6.05 17.17 -0.95
C GLN A 128 -5.95 17.34 -2.48
N ILE A 129 -5.08 16.60 -3.17
CA ILE A 129 -4.89 16.73 -4.62
C ILE A 129 -6.15 16.34 -5.39
N PHE A 130 -6.83 15.28 -4.95
CA PHE A 130 -8.01 14.76 -5.65
C PHE A 130 -9.35 15.18 -5.05
N GLY A 131 -9.34 16.01 -3.99
CA GLY A 131 -10.55 16.48 -3.30
C GLY A 131 -11.35 15.35 -2.65
N ILE A 132 -10.69 14.35 -2.11
CA ILE A 132 -11.31 13.21 -1.45
C ILE A 132 -11.59 13.56 0.00
N PRO A 133 -12.84 13.51 0.48
CA PRO A 133 -13.17 13.76 1.88
C PRO A 133 -12.71 12.58 2.73
N GLY A 134 -11.56 12.71 3.36
CA GLY A 134 -10.96 11.69 4.22
C GLY A 134 -10.37 12.27 5.50
N ILE A 135 -9.78 11.42 6.31
CA ILE A 135 -9.14 11.81 7.59
C ILE A 135 -8.01 12.83 7.34
N GLY A 136 -7.22 12.66 6.30
CA GLY A 136 -6.15 13.59 5.95
C GLY A 136 -6.67 14.97 5.51
N ASP A 137 -7.78 15.03 4.77
CA ASP A 137 -8.42 16.31 4.40
C ASP A 137 -8.91 17.06 5.64
N ILE A 138 -9.55 16.36 6.58
CA ILE A 138 -10.01 16.92 7.84
C ILE A 138 -8.83 17.46 8.65
N TYR A 139 -7.73 16.73 8.71
CA TYR A 139 -6.50 17.12 9.40
C TYR A 139 -5.95 18.46 8.88
N VAL A 140 -5.84 18.61 7.55
CA VAL A 140 -5.37 19.85 6.92
C VAL A 140 -6.33 21.02 7.18
N LYS A 141 -7.64 20.77 7.12
CA LYS A 141 -8.67 21.78 7.43
C LYS A 141 -8.57 22.24 8.86
N ALA A 142 -8.40 21.35 9.83
CA ALA A 142 -8.22 21.67 11.24
C ALA A 142 -6.99 22.57 11.48
N ILE A 143 -5.87 22.29 10.81
CA ILE A 143 -4.67 23.15 10.88
C ILE A 143 -4.95 24.55 10.34
N ASN A 144 -5.55 24.64 9.16
CA ASN A 144 -5.82 25.91 8.50
C ASN A 144 -6.81 26.79 9.31
N LEU A 145 -7.81 26.17 9.94
CA LEU A 145 -8.80 26.83 10.79
C LEU A 145 -8.29 27.08 12.23
N ARG A 146 -7.09 26.58 12.57
CA ARG A 146 -6.52 26.63 13.93
C ARG A 146 -7.42 25.99 14.98
N ASP A 147 -8.19 24.98 14.60
CA ASP A 147 -9.04 24.21 15.51
C ASP A 147 -8.21 23.12 16.19
N TYR A 148 -7.60 23.48 17.31
CA TYR A 148 -6.74 22.60 18.08
C TYR A 148 -7.47 21.39 18.67
N ASN A 149 -8.74 21.52 18.98
CA ASN A 149 -9.54 20.42 19.55
C ASN A 149 -9.75 19.34 18.51
N PHE A 150 -10.13 19.74 17.29
CA PHE A 150 -10.33 18.84 16.18
C PHE A 150 -9.01 18.21 15.72
N PHE A 151 -7.96 19.03 15.62
CA PHE A 151 -6.60 18.58 15.31
C PHE A 151 -6.11 17.49 16.27
N MET A 152 -6.29 17.69 17.58
CA MET A 152 -5.88 16.72 18.60
C MET A 152 -6.69 15.42 18.51
N ALA A 153 -8.00 15.51 18.32
CA ALA A 153 -8.86 14.34 18.17
C ALA A 153 -8.46 13.49 16.95
N ASP A 154 -8.26 14.15 15.81
CA ASP A 154 -7.84 13.49 14.58
C ASP A 154 -6.45 12.84 14.71
N THR A 155 -5.48 13.55 15.35
CA THR A 155 -4.15 13.01 15.64
C THR A 155 -4.21 11.75 16.50
N ILE A 156 -5.09 11.71 17.51
CA ILE A 156 -5.27 10.53 18.36
C ILE A 156 -5.81 9.35 17.55
N ILE A 157 -6.83 9.58 16.71
CA ILE A 157 -7.42 8.55 15.84
C ILE A 157 -6.37 8.02 14.88
N TYR A 158 -5.68 8.90 14.16
CA TYR A 158 -4.64 8.53 13.21
C TYR A 158 -3.52 7.72 13.86
N THR A 159 -3.00 8.21 14.99
CA THR A 159 -1.94 7.52 15.74
C THR A 159 -2.39 6.14 16.23
N SER A 160 -3.64 6.01 16.67
CA SER A 160 -4.21 4.73 17.11
C SER A 160 -4.28 3.72 15.96
N ILE A 161 -4.66 4.15 14.76
CA ILE A 161 -4.67 3.31 13.55
C ILE A 161 -3.25 2.86 13.21
N VAL A 162 -2.29 3.78 13.20
CA VAL A 162 -0.88 3.48 12.90
C VAL A 162 -0.29 2.51 13.92
N LEU A 163 -0.51 2.73 15.22
CA LEU A 163 -0.04 1.82 16.28
C LEU A 163 -0.66 0.43 16.16
N SER A 164 -1.94 0.35 15.84
CA SER A 164 -2.62 -0.94 15.60
C SER A 164 -1.99 -1.71 14.44
N THR A 165 -1.58 -1.01 13.38
CA THR A 165 -0.89 -1.58 12.24
C THR A 165 0.47 -2.18 12.63
N TYR A 166 1.26 -1.44 13.41
CA TYR A 166 2.56 -1.92 13.90
C TYR A 166 2.40 -3.10 14.87
N HIS A 167 1.43 -3.05 15.77
CA HIS A 167 1.16 -4.13 16.71
C HIS A 167 0.80 -5.44 15.98
N ASN A 168 -0.06 -5.37 14.98
CA ASN A 168 -0.41 -6.52 14.16
C ASN A 168 0.80 -7.12 13.43
N ARG A 169 1.65 -6.28 12.83
CA ARG A 169 2.90 -6.74 12.20
C ARG A 169 3.80 -7.49 13.18
N PHE A 170 4.02 -6.92 14.36
CA PHE A 170 4.85 -7.51 15.40
C PHE A 170 4.30 -8.83 15.91
N THR A 171 2.99 -8.92 16.15
CA THR A 171 2.32 -10.13 16.63
C THR A 171 2.42 -11.26 15.61
N VAL A 172 2.18 -10.98 14.34
CA VAL A 172 2.27 -12.01 13.28
C VAL A 172 3.72 -12.43 13.04
N TYR A 173 4.68 -11.50 13.12
CA TYR A 173 6.10 -11.83 13.02
C TYR A 173 6.53 -12.77 14.16
N ASN A 174 6.19 -12.46 15.40
CA ASN A 174 6.51 -13.30 16.54
C ASN A 174 5.81 -14.67 16.48
N TYR A 175 4.55 -14.73 16.08
CA TYR A 175 3.83 -15.98 15.91
C TYR A 175 4.51 -16.90 14.88
N ASN A 176 5.03 -16.35 13.82
CA ASN A 176 5.74 -17.14 12.81
C ASN A 176 7.14 -17.56 13.26
N SER A 177 7.86 -16.70 14.00
CA SER A 177 9.22 -17.01 14.48
C SER A 177 9.24 -18.09 15.57
N THR A 178 8.13 -18.29 16.29
CA THR A 178 8.02 -19.33 17.34
C THR A 178 7.61 -20.72 16.82
N LYS A 179 7.28 -20.82 15.52
CA LYS A 179 6.85 -22.10 14.91
C LYS A 179 7.97 -22.85 14.16
N TRP A 180 9.16 -22.31 14.11
CA TRP A 180 10.35 -22.91 13.52
C TRP A 180 11.48 -22.98 14.54
#